data_a54cd1bab65c330752d70a885ce5b039
#
_entry.id   a54cd1bab65c330752d70a885ce5b039
#
_cell.length_a   1.000
_cell.length_b   1.000
_cell.length_c   1.000
_cell.angle_alpha   90.00
_cell.angle_beta   90.00
_cell.angle_gamma   90.00
#
_symmetry.space_group_name_H-M   'P 1'
#
loop_
_entity.id
_entity.type
_entity.pdbx_description
1 polymer ?
#
loop_
_entity_poly.entity_id
_entity_poly.type
_entity_poly.pdbx_seq_one_letter_code
_entity_poly.pdbx_strand_id
1 'polypeptide(L)'
;MAQKEFERGAGILMHISSLPSPYGIGSFGKDAYEFVDRLVGARQKYWQVLPLGTTSYGDSPYASFSAFAGNPYFIDLDTLIEEGLITKEYVDSFRWNIEEQYVDYGLIYNSRFIVLKEAYKNSNHKALKEYKEFVKENDFWIDDYCLYCVCKNDAESTSWQDWEEDIRFRKQEALDKKIEEFSDELDFYRFLQFKFFEQWFKLKE
;
A
#
# COMPACT_ATOMS: atom_id res chain seq x y z
N MET A 1 30.95 2.11 8.12
CA MET A 1 29.91 3.12 7.87
C MET A 1 30.01 4.15 8.98
N ALA A 2 30.28 5.43 8.67
CA ALA A 2 30.28 6.48 9.69
C ALA A 2 28.84 6.62 10.24
N GLN A 3 28.68 6.48 11.56
CA GLN A 3 27.44 6.81 12.22
C GLN A 3 27.13 8.29 11.93
N LYS A 4 26.04 8.54 11.18
CA LYS A 4 25.50 9.89 11.03
C LYS A 4 25.01 10.30 12.42
N GLU A 5 25.71 11.21 13.09
CA GLU A 5 25.22 11.79 14.35
C GLU A 5 23.89 12.48 14.09
N PHE A 6 22.88 12.11 14.88
CA PHE A 6 21.57 12.76 14.84
C PHE A 6 21.72 14.18 15.39
N GLU A 7 21.52 15.17 14.53
CA GLU A 7 21.44 16.56 14.98
C GLU A 7 20.18 16.79 15.80
N ARG A 8 20.31 17.53 16.90
CA ARG A 8 19.16 17.98 17.67
C ARG A 8 18.24 18.84 16.79
N GLY A 9 16.97 18.51 16.72
CA GLY A 9 15.98 19.22 15.92
C GLY A 9 14.56 19.01 16.43
N ALA A 10 13.64 19.85 16.01
CA ALA A 10 12.22 19.67 16.20
C ALA A 10 11.60 18.95 14.99
N GLY A 11 10.51 18.27 15.20
CA GLY A 11 9.74 17.60 14.17
C GLY A 11 8.27 17.48 14.55
N ILE A 12 7.46 17.08 13.59
CA ILE A 12 6.03 16.87 13.76
C ILE A 12 5.73 15.38 13.55
N LEU A 13 4.92 14.81 14.43
CA LEU A 13 4.30 13.51 14.22
C LEU A 13 2.97 13.74 13.52
N MET A 14 2.85 13.25 12.29
CA MET A 14 1.61 13.25 11.51
C MET A 14 1.60 12.00 10.64
N HIS A 15 0.63 11.12 10.87
CA HIS A 15 0.52 9.93 10.04
C HIS A 15 -0.05 10.26 8.66
N ILE A 16 0.34 9.51 7.63
CA ILE A 16 -0.11 9.72 6.25
C ILE A 16 -1.65 9.68 6.18
N SER A 17 -2.30 8.73 6.85
CA SER A 17 -3.78 8.62 6.86
C SER A 17 -4.50 9.86 7.39
N SER A 18 -3.81 10.71 8.14
CA SER A 18 -4.38 11.93 8.75
C SER A 18 -4.20 13.18 7.87
N LEU A 19 -3.56 13.07 6.72
CA LEU A 19 -3.48 14.14 5.74
C LEU A 19 -4.84 14.31 5.04
N PRO A 20 -5.19 15.53 4.61
CA PRO A 20 -6.38 15.73 3.78
C PRO A 20 -6.35 14.88 2.52
N SER A 21 -7.51 14.43 2.07
CA SER A 21 -7.65 13.71 0.80
C SER A 21 -9.10 13.69 0.35
N PRO A 22 -9.38 13.88 -0.93
CA PRO A 22 -10.74 13.72 -1.48
C PRO A 22 -11.18 12.25 -1.51
N TYR A 23 -10.27 11.31 -1.24
CA TYR A 23 -10.50 9.86 -1.37
C TYR A 23 -10.56 9.15 -0.01
N GLY A 24 -11.00 9.84 1.02
CA GLY A 24 -11.39 9.30 2.33
C GLY A 24 -10.24 8.93 3.27
N ILE A 25 -9.00 8.92 2.80
CA ILE A 25 -7.80 8.67 3.60
C ILE A 25 -6.60 9.40 2.97
N GLY A 26 -5.73 9.96 3.79
CA GLY A 26 -4.49 10.57 3.32
C GLY A 26 -3.60 9.62 2.53
N SER A 27 -2.89 10.12 1.54
CA SER A 27 -2.07 9.38 0.59
C SER A 27 -0.72 10.05 0.34
N PHE A 28 0.14 9.44 -0.47
CA PHE A 28 1.42 10.00 -0.91
C PHE A 28 1.26 11.05 -2.03
N GLY A 29 0.10 11.71 -2.09
CA GLY A 29 -0.24 12.69 -3.10
C GLY A 29 0.13 14.12 -2.71
N LYS A 30 -0.49 15.07 -3.42
CA LYS A 30 -0.24 16.51 -3.31
C LYS A 30 -0.19 17.02 -1.87
N ASP A 31 -1.15 16.60 -1.02
CA ASP A 31 -1.22 17.09 0.37
C ASP A 31 -0.01 16.64 1.22
N ALA A 32 0.58 15.47 0.90
CA ALA A 32 1.81 15.02 1.55
C ALA A 32 3.01 15.91 1.17
N TYR A 33 3.15 16.27 -0.10
CA TYR A 33 4.19 17.20 -0.56
C TYR A 33 3.99 18.60 0.03
N GLU A 34 2.78 19.13 0.00
CA GLU A 34 2.47 20.42 0.65
C GLU A 34 2.76 20.41 2.15
N PHE A 35 2.54 19.27 2.83
CA PHE A 35 2.87 19.14 4.23
C PHE A 35 4.38 19.21 4.46
N VAL A 36 5.19 18.56 3.60
CA VAL A 36 6.66 18.69 3.64
C VAL A 36 7.08 20.15 3.46
N ASP A 37 6.53 20.86 2.48
CA ASP A 37 6.84 22.26 2.23
C ASP A 37 6.52 23.15 3.45
N ARG A 38 5.38 22.90 4.10
CA ARG A 38 5.00 23.60 5.34
C ARG A 38 5.95 23.29 6.50
N LEU A 39 6.43 22.04 6.63
CA LEU A 39 7.44 21.68 7.63
C LEU A 39 8.75 22.42 7.40
N VAL A 40 9.20 22.50 6.14
CA VAL A 40 10.38 23.28 5.76
C VAL A 40 10.19 24.76 6.09
N GLY A 41 9.05 25.35 5.72
CA GLY A 41 8.71 26.75 6.04
C GLY A 41 8.67 27.02 7.56
N ALA A 42 8.23 26.05 8.35
CA ALA A 42 8.23 26.08 9.82
C ALA A 42 9.58 25.69 10.46
N ARG A 43 10.62 25.46 9.65
CA ARG A 43 11.97 25.06 10.09
C ARG A 43 11.99 23.75 10.91
N GLN A 44 11.04 22.84 10.63
CA GLN A 44 11.05 21.50 11.22
C GLN A 44 12.09 20.65 10.47
N LYS A 45 12.81 19.82 11.20
CA LYS A 45 13.84 18.93 10.63
C LYS A 45 13.33 17.50 10.40
N TYR A 46 12.25 17.12 11.07
CA TYR A 46 11.76 15.74 11.06
C TYR A 46 10.26 15.68 10.84
N TRP A 47 9.84 14.80 9.97
CA TRP A 47 8.49 14.32 9.90
C TRP A 47 8.46 12.88 10.43
N GLN A 48 7.77 12.66 11.54
CA GLN A 48 7.57 11.34 12.10
C GLN A 48 6.21 10.80 11.64
N VAL A 49 6.23 9.60 11.05
CA VAL A 49 5.03 8.85 10.68
C VAL A 49 4.89 7.62 11.57
N LEU A 50 3.67 7.10 11.71
CA LEU A 50 3.43 5.76 12.28
C LEU A 50 3.85 4.69 11.26
N PRO A 51 3.89 3.39 11.64
CA PRO A 51 4.20 2.32 10.70
C PRO A 51 3.31 2.40 9.45
N LEU A 52 3.92 2.29 8.27
CA LEU A 52 3.26 2.39 6.97
C LEU A 52 2.86 1.02 6.40
N GLY A 53 2.98 -0.03 7.22
CA GLY A 53 2.64 -1.39 6.84
C GLY A 53 1.13 -1.61 6.67
N THR A 54 0.80 -2.74 6.04
CA THR A 54 -0.59 -3.18 5.87
C THR A 54 -1.29 -3.32 7.22
N THR A 55 -2.55 -2.91 7.27
CA THR A 55 -3.37 -3.06 8.47
C THR A 55 -4.22 -4.32 8.43
N SER A 56 -4.57 -4.84 9.61
CA SER A 56 -5.47 -5.97 9.80
C SER A 56 -6.79 -5.48 10.40
N TYR A 57 -7.59 -6.40 10.96
CA TYR A 57 -8.82 -6.06 11.66
C TYR A 57 -8.58 -4.99 12.74
N GLY A 58 -9.39 -3.93 12.72
CA GLY A 58 -9.28 -2.78 13.62
C GLY A 58 -8.36 -1.67 13.13
N ASP A 59 -7.80 -1.79 11.90
CA ASP A 59 -7.08 -0.75 11.15
C ASP A 59 -5.93 -0.05 11.88
N SER A 60 -5.41 -0.70 12.93
CA SER A 60 -4.26 -0.20 13.68
C SER A 60 -2.97 -0.30 12.85
N PRO A 61 -2.19 0.78 12.73
CA PRO A 61 -0.90 0.74 12.03
C PRO A 61 0.13 -0.17 12.71
N TYR A 62 -0.12 -0.55 13.97
CA TYR A 62 0.74 -1.47 14.73
C TYR A 62 0.34 -2.94 14.59
N ALA A 63 -0.80 -3.23 13.95
CA ALA A 63 -1.30 -4.59 13.73
C ALA A 63 -1.07 -5.06 12.29
N SER A 64 0.17 -4.89 11.80
CA SER A 64 0.54 -5.35 10.46
C SER A 64 0.81 -6.85 10.43
N PHE A 65 0.38 -7.50 9.36
CA PHE A 65 0.70 -8.91 9.09
C PHE A 65 1.95 -9.10 8.20
N SER A 66 2.64 -8.00 7.89
CA SER A 66 3.93 -8.03 7.19
C SER A 66 4.87 -6.99 7.78
N ALA A 67 6.15 -7.35 7.93
CA ALA A 67 7.20 -6.43 8.35
C ALA A 67 7.76 -5.57 7.19
N PHE A 68 7.46 -5.93 5.94
CA PHE A 68 8.05 -5.32 4.75
C PHE A 68 7.03 -4.60 3.88
N ALA A 69 5.82 -5.17 3.76
CA ALA A 69 4.80 -4.67 2.84
C ALA A 69 4.23 -3.33 3.29
N GLY A 70 4.07 -2.43 2.31
CA GLY A 70 3.39 -1.15 2.50
C GLY A 70 1.87 -1.26 2.39
N ASN A 71 1.17 -0.32 3.01
CA ASN A 71 -0.29 -0.28 2.99
C ASN A 71 -0.80 0.34 1.67
N PRO A 72 -1.52 -0.42 0.83
CA PRO A 72 -2.05 0.09 -0.44
C PRO A 72 -3.02 1.27 -0.29
N TYR A 73 -3.55 1.50 0.90
CA TYR A 73 -4.41 2.66 1.16
C TYR A 73 -3.70 4.01 0.96
N PHE A 74 -2.37 4.04 1.07
CA PHE A 74 -1.59 5.27 0.90
C PHE A 74 -1.16 5.54 -0.54
N ILE A 75 -1.44 4.63 -1.49
CA ILE A 75 -1.21 4.89 -2.91
C ILE A 75 -2.11 6.04 -3.33
N ASP A 76 -1.55 7.09 -3.88
CA ASP A 76 -2.29 8.25 -4.34
C ASP A 76 -3.02 7.97 -5.65
N LEU A 77 -4.33 8.27 -5.69
CA LEU A 77 -5.15 8.01 -6.86
C LEU A 77 -5.02 9.09 -7.94
N ASP A 78 -4.76 10.35 -7.56
CA ASP A 78 -4.52 11.41 -8.54
C ASP A 78 -3.24 11.12 -9.35
N THR A 79 -2.20 10.60 -8.72
CA THR A 79 -1.00 10.13 -9.42
C THR A 79 -1.33 9.02 -10.42
N LEU A 80 -2.21 8.06 -10.08
CA LEU A 80 -2.62 7.02 -11.02
C LEU A 80 -3.50 7.57 -12.16
N ILE A 81 -4.26 8.64 -11.92
CA ILE A 81 -5.01 9.37 -12.95
C ILE A 81 -4.03 10.08 -13.90
N GLU A 82 -3.02 10.77 -13.38
CA GLU A 82 -1.98 11.44 -14.18
C GLU A 82 -1.18 10.45 -15.04
N GLU A 83 -0.95 9.25 -14.54
CA GLU A 83 -0.34 8.14 -15.29
C GLU A 83 -1.26 7.52 -16.34
N GLY A 84 -2.54 7.92 -16.39
CA GLY A 84 -3.54 7.39 -17.34
C GLY A 84 -4.01 5.96 -17.03
N LEU A 85 -3.80 5.47 -15.81
CA LEU A 85 -4.18 4.12 -15.40
C LEU A 85 -5.66 4.02 -14.99
N ILE A 86 -6.23 5.13 -14.52
CA ILE A 86 -7.66 5.28 -14.19
C ILE A 86 -8.13 6.68 -14.58
N THR A 87 -9.44 6.88 -14.69
CA THR A 87 -9.99 8.21 -14.96
C THR A 87 -10.56 8.84 -13.68
N LYS A 88 -10.58 10.18 -13.66
CA LYS A 88 -11.16 10.94 -12.56
C LYS A 88 -12.63 10.60 -12.36
N GLU A 89 -13.38 10.48 -13.46
CA GLU A 89 -14.81 10.14 -13.46
C GLU A 89 -15.05 8.77 -12.81
N TYR A 90 -14.18 7.79 -13.10
CA TYR A 90 -14.28 6.48 -12.47
C TYR A 90 -14.05 6.55 -10.96
N VAL A 91 -13.01 7.26 -10.53
CA VAL A 91 -12.70 7.44 -9.10
C VAL A 91 -13.82 8.18 -8.38
N ASP A 92 -14.39 9.24 -9.00
CA ASP A 92 -15.47 10.04 -8.43
C ASP A 92 -16.82 9.30 -8.38
N SER A 93 -16.95 8.18 -9.08
CA SER A 93 -18.14 7.33 -9.00
C SER A 93 -18.28 6.57 -7.67
N PHE A 94 -17.20 6.52 -6.88
CA PHE A 94 -17.18 5.87 -5.57
C PHE A 94 -17.45 6.87 -4.45
N ARG A 95 -18.04 6.36 -3.37
CA ARG A 95 -18.16 7.11 -2.12
C ARG A 95 -16.96 6.78 -1.24
N TRP A 96 -16.21 7.81 -0.80
CA TRP A 96 -14.95 7.66 -0.09
C TRP A 96 -15.04 7.90 1.40
N ASN A 97 -15.98 8.73 1.86
CA ASN A 97 -16.19 9.06 3.26
C ASN A 97 -17.67 9.35 3.54
N ILE A 98 -18.04 9.32 4.81
CA ILE A 98 -19.32 9.80 5.31
C ILE A 98 -19.13 11.21 5.88
N GLU A 99 -18.05 11.41 6.64
CA GLU A 99 -17.67 12.68 7.26
C GLU A 99 -16.20 13.00 6.94
N GLU A 100 -15.89 14.25 6.65
CA GLU A 100 -14.53 14.67 6.26
C GLU A 100 -13.48 14.52 7.39
N GLN A 101 -13.93 14.46 8.64
CA GLN A 101 -13.05 14.41 9.82
C GLN A 101 -12.61 13.00 10.20
N TYR A 102 -13.20 11.97 9.60
CA TYR A 102 -12.96 10.58 9.96
C TYR A 102 -12.68 9.73 8.72
N VAL A 103 -11.73 8.80 8.87
CA VAL A 103 -11.52 7.75 7.88
C VAL A 103 -12.57 6.65 8.09
N ASP A 104 -13.39 6.41 7.09
CA ASP A 104 -14.30 5.26 7.07
C ASP A 104 -13.59 4.07 6.42
N TYR A 105 -12.92 3.25 7.22
CA TYR A 105 -12.16 2.10 6.72
C TYR A 105 -13.04 1.06 6.02
N GLY A 106 -14.32 0.96 6.37
CA GLY A 106 -15.26 0.07 5.68
C GLY A 106 -15.50 0.52 4.22
N LEU A 107 -15.69 1.83 4.00
CA LEU A 107 -15.80 2.39 2.65
C LEU A 107 -14.47 2.27 1.89
N ILE A 108 -13.36 2.56 2.54
CA ILE A 108 -12.03 2.44 1.92
C ILE A 108 -11.78 1.00 1.49
N TYR A 109 -12.02 0.03 2.35
CA TYR A 109 -11.85 -1.39 2.03
C TYR A 109 -12.69 -1.81 0.81
N ASN A 110 -13.96 -1.42 0.77
CA ASN A 110 -14.88 -1.79 -0.29
C ASN A 110 -14.66 -1.05 -1.63
N SER A 111 -13.99 0.10 -1.61
CA SER A 111 -13.81 0.94 -2.81
C SER A 111 -12.38 0.93 -3.34
N ARG A 112 -11.40 1.06 -2.46
CA ARG A 112 -9.99 1.29 -2.84
C ARG A 112 -9.41 0.17 -3.68
N PHE A 113 -9.60 -1.07 -3.26
CA PHE A 113 -9.08 -2.22 -4.00
C PHE A 113 -9.74 -2.41 -5.37
N ILE A 114 -11.00 -2.02 -5.54
CA ILE A 114 -11.68 -2.04 -6.84
C ILE A 114 -11.01 -1.04 -7.79
N VAL A 115 -10.77 0.18 -7.33
CA VAL A 115 -10.10 1.22 -8.12
C VAL A 115 -8.66 0.85 -8.44
N LEU A 116 -7.92 0.32 -7.47
CA LEU A 116 -6.54 -0.14 -7.68
C LEU A 116 -6.47 -1.34 -8.64
N LYS A 117 -7.47 -2.24 -8.61
CA LYS A 117 -7.54 -3.37 -9.57
C LYS A 117 -7.80 -2.87 -10.99
N GLU A 118 -8.57 -1.80 -11.16
CA GLU A 118 -8.75 -1.15 -12.46
C GLU A 118 -7.46 -0.52 -12.97
N ALA A 119 -6.73 0.20 -12.10
CA ALA A 119 -5.40 0.72 -12.44
C ALA A 119 -4.42 -0.37 -12.86
N TYR A 120 -4.42 -1.50 -12.13
CA TYR A 120 -3.62 -2.67 -12.48
C TYR A 120 -3.92 -3.20 -13.88
N LYS A 121 -5.21 -3.39 -14.23
CA LYS A 121 -5.64 -3.91 -15.53
C LYS A 121 -5.18 -3.02 -16.69
N ASN A 122 -5.18 -1.71 -16.47
CA ASN A 122 -4.79 -0.72 -17.50
C ASN A 122 -3.26 -0.49 -17.54
N SER A 123 -2.51 -1.05 -16.59
CA SER A 123 -1.08 -0.86 -16.50
C SER A 123 -0.31 -1.81 -17.42
N ASN A 124 0.83 -1.33 -17.90
CA ASN A 124 1.82 -2.17 -18.60
C ASN A 124 3.06 -2.40 -17.72
N HIS A 125 2.85 -2.52 -16.40
CA HIS A 125 3.92 -2.58 -15.41
C HIS A 125 4.94 -3.70 -15.66
N LYS A 126 4.50 -4.87 -16.15
CA LYS A 126 5.39 -6.01 -16.47
C LYS A 126 6.47 -5.69 -17.53
N ALA A 127 6.22 -4.68 -18.37
CA ALA A 127 7.20 -4.23 -19.35
C ALA A 127 8.25 -3.28 -18.75
N LEU A 128 7.93 -2.61 -17.64
CA LEU A 128 8.79 -1.64 -16.98
C LEU A 128 10.04 -2.28 -16.39
N LYS A 129 11.18 -1.66 -16.61
CA LYS A 129 12.45 -2.08 -16.04
C LYS A 129 12.43 -1.91 -14.51
N GLU A 130 11.90 -0.80 -14.04
CA GLU A 130 11.79 -0.42 -12.64
C GLU A 130 10.94 -1.44 -11.85
N TYR A 131 9.87 -1.94 -12.44
CA TYR A 131 9.05 -3.01 -11.83
C TYR A 131 9.85 -4.31 -11.68
N LYS A 132 10.56 -4.72 -12.71
CA LYS A 132 11.38 -5.94 -12.69
C LYS A 132 12.52 -5.85 -11.68
N GLU A 133 13.15 -4.67 -11.58
CA GLU A 133 14.19 -4.41 -10.59
C GLU A 133 13.60 -4.44 -9.17
N PHE A 134 12.46 -3.78 -8.95
CA PHE A 134 11.74 -3.79 -7.67
C PHE A 134 11.40 -5.22 -7.22
N VAL A 135 10.81 -6.04 -8.08
CA VAL A 135 10.48 -7.44 -7.73
C VAL A 135 11.73 -8.23 -7.39
N LYS A 136 12.80 -8.08 -8.16
CA LYS A 136 14.08 -8.76 -7.92
C LYS A 136 14.74 -8.35 -6.61
N GLU A 137 14.72 -7.06 -6.27
CA GLU A 137 15.31 -6.55 -5.03
C GLU A 137 14.53 -6.95 -3.78
N ASN A 138 13.25 -7.30 -3.95
CA ASN A 138 12.33 -7.67 -2.90
C ASN A 138 11.95 -9.17 -2.92
N ASP A 139 12.66 -10.01 -3.68
CA ASP A 139 12.35 -11.43 -3.89
C ASP A 139 12.30 -12.24 -2.59
N PHE A 140 13.04 -11.81 -1.56
CA PHE A 140 13.11 -12.47 -0.26
C PHE A 140 11.82 -12.38 0.58
N TRP A 141 10.84 -11.56 0.17
CA TRP A 141 9.58 -11.39 0.93
C TRP A 141 8.32 -11.22 0.07
N ILE A 142 8.44 -10.63 -1.15
CA ILE A 142 7.28 -10.15 -1.90
C ILE A 142 6.35 -11.28 -2.34
N ASP A 143 6.91 -12.38 -2.79
CA ASP A 143 6.12 -13.53 -3.27
C ASP A 143 5.38 -14.22 -2.14
N ASP A 144 6.02 -14.40 -0.99
CA ASP A 144 5.38 -14.94 0.21
C ASP A 144 4.26 -14.02 0.72
N TYR A 145 4.47 -12.72 0.69
CA TYR A 145 3.44 -11.75 1.05
C TYR A 145 2.24 -11.81 0.10
N CYS A 146 2.49 -11.81 -1.20
CA CYS A 146 1.41 -11.87 -2.20
C CYS A 146 0.62 -13.19 -2.07
N LEU A 147 1.30 -14.31 -1.89
CA LEU A 147 0.68 -15.60 -1.69
C LEU A 147 -0.17 -15.63 -0.41
N TYR A 148 0.33 -15.06 0.68
CA TYR A 148 -0.45 -14.91 1.91
C TYR A 148 -1.73 -14.10 1.67
N CYS A 149 -1.66 -12.96 0.96
CA CYS A 149 -2.84 -12.14 0.65
C CYS A 149 -3.87 -12.89 -0.17
N VAL A 150 -3.44 -13.65 -1.16
CA VAL A 150 -4.31 -14.48 -2.00
C VAL A 150 -4.96 -15.57 -1.16
N CYS A 151 -4.20 -16.36 -0.41
CA CYS A 151 -4.75 -17.40 0.45
C CYS A 151 -5.73 -16.86 1.50
N LYS A 152 -5.42 -15.67 2.07
CA LYS A 152 -6.33 -15.01 3.02
C LYS A 152 -7.66 -14.63 2.39
N ASN A 153 -7.64 -14.13 1.16
CA ASN A 153 -8.88 -13.76 0.44
C ASN A 153 -9.66 -14.99 0.02
N ASP A 154 -9.00 -16.01 -0.49
CA ASP A 154 -9.61 -17.30 -0.88
C ASP A 154 -10.27 -18.01 0.32
N ALA A 155 -9.67 -17.91 1.51
CA ALA A 155 -10.22 -18.39 2.77
C ALA A 155 -11.18 -17.40 3.45
N GLU A 156 -11.83 -16.48 2.70
CA GLU A 156 -12.79 -15.49 3.20
C GLU A 156 -12.26 -14.67 4.40
N SER A 157 -10.97 -14.37 4.39
CA SER A 157 -10.26 -13.61 5.44
C SER A 157 -10.23 -14.26 6.83
N THR A 158 -10.43 -15.56 6.92
CA THR A 158 -10.28 -16.31 8.18
C THR A 158 -8.82 -16.26 8.69
N SER A 159 -8.63 -16.64 9.95
CA SER A 159 -7.28 -16.81 10.49
C SER A 159 -6.51 -17.87 9.70
N TRP A 160 -5.23 -17.61 9.42
CA TRP A 160 -4.37 -18.59 8.75
C TRP A 160 -4.29 -19.94 9.50
N GLN A 161 -4.58 -19.95 10.79
CA GLN A 161 -4.64 -21.16 11.62
C GLN A 161 -5.81 -22.08 11.25
N ASP A 162 -6.84 -21.52 10.61
CA ASP A 162 -8.05 -22.23 10.18
C ASP A 162 -8.01 -22.61 8.69
N TRP A 163 -6.93 -22.26 7.97
CA TRP A 163 -6.77 -22.62 6.56
C TRP A 163 -6.54 -24.13 6.38
N GLU A 164 -6.69 -24.58 5.15
CA GLU A 164 -6.38 -25.96 4.76
C GLU A 164 -4.99 -26.37 5.25
N GLU A 165 -4.87 -27.58 5.77
CA GLU A 165 -3.65 -28.07 6.42
C GLU A 165 -2.42 -27.96 5.51
N ASP A 166 -2.57 -28.30 4.23
CA ASP A 166 -1.47 -28.29 3.27
C ASP A 166 -0.96 -26.88 2.95
N ILE A 167 -1.86 -25.90 2.94
CA ILE A 167 -1.49 -24.47 2.80
C ILE A 167 -0.86 -23.97 4.10
N ARG A 168 -1.47 -24.28 5.24
CA ARG A 168 -0.98 -23.87 6.56
C ARG A 168 0.42 -24.36 6.85
N PHE A 169 0.75 -25.60 6.48
CA PHE A 169 2.08 -26.19 6.62
C PHE A 169 2.98 -25.98 5.42
N ARG A 170 2.57 -25.13 4.46
CA ARG A 170 3.37 -24.73 3.30
C ARG A 170 3.88 -25.93 2.48
N LYS A 171 3.04 -26.95 2.24
CA LYS A 171 3.39 -28.06 1.35
C LYS A 171 3.55 -27.54 -0.08
N GLN A 172 4.70 -27.81 -0.68
CA GLN A 172 5.07 -27.21 -1.97
C GLN A 172 4.02 -27.44 -3.06
N GLU A 173 3.50 -28.64 -3.21
CA GLU A 173 2.48 -28.96 -4.21
C GLU A 173 1.19 -28.14 -4.05
N ALA A 174 0.78 -27.86 -2.80
CA ALA A 174 -0.39 -27.04 -2.53
C ALA A 174 -0.12 -25.56 -2.83
N LEU A 175 1.08 -25.06 -2.50
CA LEU A 175 1.49 -23.70 -2.83
C LEU A 175 1.61 -23.50 -4.35
N ASP A 176 2.24 -24.44 -5.07
CA ASP A 176 2.40 -24.37 -6.52
C ASP A 176 1.03 -24.31 -7.22
N LYS A 177 0.06 -25.11 -6.75
CA LYS A 177 -1.30 -25.08 -7.24
C LYS A 177 -1.98 -23.73 -7.02
N LYS A 178 -1.82 -23.13 -5.82
CA LYS A 178 -2.35 -21.78 -5.54
C LYS A 178 -1.67 -20.70 -6.39
N ILE A 179 -0.37 -20.82 -6.63
CA ILE A 179 0.37 -19.88 -7.48
C ILE A 179 -0.12 -19.95 -8.93
N GLU A 180 -0.39 -21.15 -9.45
CA GLU A 180 -0.92 -21.30 -10.80
C GLU A 180 -2.36 -20.78 -10.89
N GLU A 181 -3.23 -21.15 -9.96
CA GLU A 181 -4.64 -20.78 -9.92
C GLU A 181 -4.84 -19.26 -9.82
N PHE A 182 -4.04 -18.58 -9.00
CA PHE A 182 -4.20 -17.15 -8.67
C PHE A 182 -3.06 -16.26 -9.22
N SER A 183 -2.47 -16.64 -10.34
CA SER A 183 -1.31 -15.92 -10.90
C SER A 183 -1.57 -14.44 -11.17
N ASP A 184 -2.78 -14.05 -11.59
CA ASP A 184 -3.17 -12.65 -11.82
C ASP A 184 -3.32 -11.86 -10.51
N GLU A 185 -3.90 -12.48 -9.48
CA GLU A 185 -4.04 -11.89 -8.15
C GLU A 185 -2.69 -11.69 -7.47
N LEU A 186 -1.78 -12.63 -7.61
CA LEU A 186 -0.41 -12.51 -7.09
C LEU A 186 0.31 -11.32 -7.73
N ASP A 187 0.18 -11.18 -9.05
CA ASP A 187 0.78 -10.07 -9.78
C ASP A 187 0.11 -8.73 -9.42
N PHE A 188 -1.19 -8.71 -9.18
CA PHE A 188 -1.89 -7.53 -8.67
C PHE A 188 -1.31 -7.07 -7.31
N TYR A 189 -1.07 -7.98 -6.37
CA TYR A 189 -0.45 -7.61 -5.08
C TYR A 189 0.99 -7.14 -5.25
N ARG A 190 1.78 -7.71 -6.18
CA ARG A 190 3.12 -7.18 -6.51
C ARG A 190 3.03 -5.77 -7.09
N PHE A 191 2.08 -5.51 -7.99
CA PHE A 191 1.83 -4.18 -8.54
C PHE A 191 1.48 -3.17 -7.46
N LEU A 192 0.64 -3.53 -6.49
CA LEU A 192 0.31 -2.65 -5.36
C LEU A 192 1.56 -2.27 -4.56
N GLN A 193 2.43 -3.23 -4.26
CA GLN A 193 3.67 -2.94 -3.54
C GLN A 193 4.61 -2.07 -4.38
N PHE A 194 4.74 -2.34 -5.66
CA PHE A 194 5.52 -1.50 -6.57
C PHE A 194 5.03 -0.05 -6.54
N LYS A 195 3.73 0.21 -6.72
CA LYS A 195 3.16 1.57 -6.70
C LYS A 195 3.29 2.25 -5.33
N PHE A 196 3.14 1.50 -4.25
CA PHE A 196 3.37 2.03 -2.91
C PHE A 196 4.81 2.52 -2.75
N PHE A 197 5.78 1.69 -3.06
CA PHE A 197 7.20 2.04 -2.87
C PHE A 197 7.68 3.11 -3.84
N GLU A 198 7.19 3.11 -5.09
CA GLU A 198 7.46 4.15 -6.08
C GLU A 198 7.04 5.53 -5.54
N GLN A 199 5.80 5.67 -5.08
CA GLN A 199 5.29 6.93 -4.53
C GLN A 199 5.94 7.30 -3.19
N TRP A 200 6.16 6.33 -2.31
CA TRP A 200 6.81 6.56 -1.03
C TRP A 200 8.25 7.04 -1.17
N PHE A 201 9.03 6.43 -2.04
CA PHE A 201 10.42 6.86 -2.25
C PHE A 201 10.48 8.23 -2.91
N LYS A 202 9.60 8.51 -3.86
CA LYS A 202 9.49 9.83 -4.47
C LYS A 202 9.15 10.93 -3.45
N LEU A 203 8.27 10.65 -2.47
CA LEU A 203 7.97 11.61 -1.40
C LEU A 203 9.16 11.83 -0.46
N LYS A 204 10.07 10.87 -0.34
CA LYS A 204 11.28 10.95 0.53
C LYS A 204 12.44 11.70 -0.10
N GLU A 205 12.47 11.88 -1.43
CA GLU A 205 13.48 12.66 -2.16
C GLU A 205 13.29 14.17 -1.94
#